data_c5978c35c5e8095e5f9fcd20cda67fdd
#
_entry.id   c5978c35c5e8095e5f9fcd20cda67fdd
#
_cell.length_a   1.000
_cell.length_b   1.000
_cell.length_c   1.000
_cell.angle_alpha   90.00
_cell.angle_beta   90.00
_cell.angle_gamma   90.00
#
_symmetry.space_group_name_H-M   'P 1'
#
loop_
_entity.id
_entity.type
_entity.pdbx_description
1 polymer ?
#
loop_
_entity_poly.entity_id
_entity_poly.type
_entity_poly.pdbx_seq_one_letter_code
_entity_poly.pdbx_strand_id
1 'polypeptide(L)'
;MFLSNGPGDPEPCDYAITAIAELLETGIPLFGICLGHQLLGLASGARTLKMKFGHHGANHPVSDLATGRVMISSQNHGFAVDEESLPEGVEATHRSLFDGSLQGLRHRDRPAFGFQGHPEASP
;
A
#
# COMPACT_ATOMS: atom_id res chain seq x y z
N MET A 1 -10.67 10.41 2.33
CA MET A 1 -9.93 10.89 1.13
C MET A 1 -9.32 9.72 0.41
N PHE A 2 -9.42 9.72 -0.89
CA PHE A 2 -8.90 8.67 -1.75
C PHE A 2 -7.61 9.16 -2.40
N LEU A 3 -6.52 8.38 -2.23
CA LEU A 3 -5.22 8.72 -2.80
C LEU A 3 -5.07 8.01 -4.13
N SER A 4 -4.86 8.81 -5.18
CA SER A 4 -4.82 8.32 -6.55
C SER A 4 -3.61 7.41 -6.79
N ASN A 5 -3.76 6.53 -7.76
CA ASN A 5 -2.75 5.57 -8.16
C ASN A 5 -1.88 6.09 -9.31
N GLY A 6 -0.82 5.37 -9.57
CA GLY A 6 0.08 5.56 -10.70
C GLY A 6 1.33 4.72 -10.49
N PRO A 7 1.97 4.23 -11.57
CA PRO A 7 3.24 3.55 -11.44
C PRO A 7 4.37 4.55 -11.26
N GLY A 8 5.44 4.13 -10.62
CA GLY A 8 6.64 4.93 -10.48
C GLY A 8 7.25 4.86 -9.09
N ASP A 9 8.31 5.64 -8.90
CA ASP A 9 8.99 5.74 -7.62
C ASP A 9 8.26 6.76 -6.75
N PRO A 10 7.77 6.37 -5.57
CA PRO A 10 7.06 7.30 -4.68
C PRO A 10 7.97 8.24 -3.91
N GLU A 11 9.24 7.93 -3.74
CA GLU A 11 10.11 8.71 -2.86
C GLU A 11 10.34 10.16 -3.30
N PRO A 12 10.45 10.49 -4.61
CA PRO A 12 10.59 11.89 -5.02
C PRO A 12 9.35 12.76 -4.79
N CYS A 13 8.25 12.20 -4.33
CA CYS A 13 7.01 12.96 -4.10
C CYS A 13 6.96 13.58 -2.69
N ASP A 14 7.98 14.31 -2.29
CA ASP A 14 8.12 14.83 -0.93
C ASP A 14 6.94 15.66 -0.46
N TYR A 15 6.44 16.57 -1.31
CA TYR A 15 5.34 17.42 -0.91
C TYR A 15 4.04 16.63 -0.71
N ALA A 16 3.83 15.58 -1.50
CA ALA A 16 2.66 14.72 -1.35
C ALA A 16 2.76 13.91 -0.06
N ILE A 17 3.95 13.42 0.27
CA ILE A 17 4.21 12.68 1.51
C ILE A 17 3.91 13.58 2.71
N THR A 18 4.39 14.83 2.67
CA THR A 18 4.15 15.80 3.75
C THR A 18 2.66 16.11 3.90
N ALA A 19 1.96 16.30 2.79
CA ALA A 19 0.52 16.59 2.80
C ALA A 19 -0.27 15.41 3.40
N ILE A 20 0.09 14.19 3.05
CA ILE A 20 -0.57 13.00 3.59
C ILE A 20 -0.30 12.87 5.09
N ALA A 21 0.93 13.14 5.52
CA ALA A 21 1.27 13.11 6.94
C ALA A 21 0.41 14.12 7.73
N GLU A 22 0.20 15.31 7.19
CA GLU A 22 -0.66 16.31 7.81
C GLU A 22 -2.13 15.85 7.86
N LEU A 23 -2.61 15.20 6.79
CA LEU A 23 -3.97 14.66 6.77
C LEU A 23 -4.16 13.55 7.79
N LEU A 24 -3.14 12.71 8.01
CA LEU A 24 -3.18 11.70 9.05
C LEU A 24 -3.41 12.30 10.43
N GLU A 25 -2.79 13.45 10.71
CA GLU A 25 -2.94 14.13 11.99
C GLU A 25 -4.37 14.65 12.20
N THR A 26 -5.12 14.93 11.13
CA THR A 26 -6.47 15.44 11.23
C THR A 26 -7.52 14.37 11.52
N GLY A 27 -7.17 13.10 11.40
CA GLY A 27 -8.12 11.99 11.61
C GLY A 27 -9.10 11.77 10.46
N ILE A 28 -8.89 12.42 9.31
CA ILE A 28 -9.72 12.21 8.13
C ILE A 28 -9.47 10.79 7.59
N PRO A 29 -10.52 10.04 7.22
CA PRO A 29 -10.32 8.72 6.61
C PRO A 29 -9.51 8.81 5.32
N LEU A 30 -8.49 7.96 5.20
CA LEU A 30 -7.59 7.90 4.04
C LEU A 30 -7.56 6.49 3.47
N PHE A 31 -7.64 6.38 2.16
CA PHE A 31 -7.47 5.12 1.47
C PHE A 31 -6.53 5.32 0.29
N GLY A 32 -5.41 4.59 0.27
CA GLY A 32 -4.42 4.69 -0.80
C GLY A 32 -4.39 3.44 -1.66
N ILE A 33 -4.37 3.63 -2.98
CA ILE A 33 -4.30 2.55 -3.97
C ILE A 33 -3.01 2.73 -4.76
N CYS A 34 -2.25 1.65 -4.94
CA CYS A 34 -1.01 1.60 -5.73
C CYS A 34 -0.01 2.67 -5.26
N LEU A 35 0.26 3.71 -6.05
CA LEU A 35 1.16 4.77 -5.63
C LEU A 35 0.66 5.46 -4.36
N GLY A 36 -0.66 5.66 -4.24
CA GLY A 36 -1.26 6.23 -3.03
C GLY A 36 -1.00 5.38 -1.78
N HIS A 37 -1.01 4.06 -1.91
CA HIS A 37 -0.64 3.14 -0.83
C HIS A 37 0.82 3.34 -0.43
N GLN A 38 1.72 3.45 -1.41
CA GLN A 38 3.14 3.65 -1.15
C GLN A 38 3.40 5.00 -0.48
N LEU A 39 2.74 6.05 -0.95
CA LEU A 39 2.86 7.38 -0.35
C LEU A 39 2.32 7.39 1.09
N LEU A 40 1.23 6.67 1.34
CA LEU A 40 0.69 6.53 2.69
C LEU A 40 1.70 5.83 3.60
N GLY A 41 2.35 4.77 3.10
CA GLY A 41 3.41 4.08 3.83
C GLY A 41 4.55 5.03 4.20
N LEU A 42 5.05 5.79 3.23
CA LEU A 42 6.12 6.76 3.46
C LEU A 42 5.72 7.86 4.44
N ALA A 43 4.49 8.38 4.31
CA ALA A 43 3.98 9.41 5.21
C ALA A 43 3.82 8.88 6.65
N SER A 44 3.63 7.59 6.80
CA SER A 44 3.50 6.94 8.10
C SER A 44 4.83 6.61 8.75
N GLY A 45 5.94 6.77 8.03
CA GLY A 45 7.28 6.49 8.55
C GLY A 45 7.93 5.22 8.03
N ALA A 46 7.25 4.49 7.15
CA ALA A 46 7.80 3.30 6.50
C ALA A 46 8.70 3.70 5.33
N ARG A 47 9.38 2.70 4.75
CA ARG A 47 10.21 2.89 3.57
C ARG A 47 9.68 2.06 2.43
N THR A 48 10.05 2.45 1.21
CA THR A 48 9.79 1.64 0.02
C THR A 48 11.08 0.99 -0.45
N LEU A 49 10.93 -0.09 -1.20
CA LEU A 49 12.06 -0.77 -1.83
C LEU A 49 11.72 -1.06 -3.28
N LYS A 50 12.75 -1.07 -4.12
CA LYS A 50 12.60 -1.44 -5.52
C LYS A 50 12.59 -2.95 -5.63
N MET A 51 11.59 -3.49 -6.30
CA MET A 51 11.45 -4.91 -6.48
C MET A 51 12.36 -5.38 -7.61
N LYS A 52 13.00 -6.55 -7.44
CA LYS A 52 13.83 -7.14 -8.48
C LYS A 52 13.00 -7.42 -9.72
N PHE A 53 11.81 -7.96 -9.52
CA PHE A 53 10.82 -8.16 -10.59
C PHE A 53 9.55 -7.47 -10.12
N GLY A 54 9.15 -6.39 -10.78
CA GLY A 54 7.90 -5.72 -10.43
C GLY A 54 6.69 -6.61 -10.68
N HIS A 55 5.57 -6.20 -10.12
CA HIS A 55 4.30 -6.89 -10.35
C HIS A 55 3.55 -6.18 -11.47
N HIS A 56 3.32 -6.89 -12.56
CA HIS A 56 2.62 -6.35 -13.74
C HIS A 56 1.60 -7.38 -14.22
N GLY A 57 0.39 -6.92 -14.47
CA GLY A 57 -0.66 -7.73 -15.04
C GLY A 57 -1.81 -8.00 -14.08
N ALA A 58 -2.77 -8.76 -14.58
CA ALA A 58 -3.94 -9.18 -13.83
C ALA A 58 -3.70 -10.53 -13.15
N ASN A 59 -4.68 -10.95 -12.32
CA ASN A 59 -4.67 -12.27 -11.68
C ASN A 59 -3.50 -12.48 -10.72
N HIS A 60 -3.09 -11.43 -10.03
CA HIS A 60 -2.05 -11.53 -9.01
C HIS A 60 -2.69 -11.94 -7.67
N PRO A 61 -2.34 -13.11 -7.11
CA PRO A 61 -2.97 -13.56 -5.86
C PRO A 61 -2.38 -12.85 -4.65
N VAL A 62 -3.26 -12.37 -3.79
CA VAL A 62 -2.92 -11.63 -2.57
C VAL A 62 -3.65 -12.27 -1.40
N SER A 63 -2.92 -12.53 -0.32
CA SER A 63 -3.49 -13.11 0.89
C SER A 63 -3.92 -12.03 1.87
N ASP A 64 -5.16 -12.12 2.34
CA ASP A 64 -5.66 -11.33 3.45
C ASP A 64 -5.21 -11.99 4.75
N LEU A 65 -4.35 -11.32 5.50
CA LEU A 65 -3.73 -11.91 6.69
C LEU A 65 -4.72 -12.11 7.84
N ALA A 66 -5.78 -11.33 7.89
CA ALA A 66 -6.78 -11.45 8.97
C ALA A 66 -7.70 -12.65 8.77
N THR A 67 -8.07 -12.96 7.52
CA THR A 67 -9.05 -14.03 7.22
C THR A 67 -8.43 -15.25 6.57
N GLY A 68 -7.23 -15.13 6.04
CA GLY A 68 -6.59 -16.18 5.27
C GLY A 68 -7.14 -16.33 3.85
N ARG A 69 -8.05 -15.47 3.44
CA ARG A 69 -8.63 -15.51 2.10
C ARG A 69 -7.63 -15.03 1.07
N VAL A 70 -7.75 -15.59 -0.12
CA VAL A 70 -6.96 -15.16 -1.27
C VAL A 70 -7.85 -14.33 -2.17
N MET A 71 -7.35 -13.15 -2.56
CA MET A 71 -8.04 -12.29 -3.51
C MET A 71 -7.17 -12.10 -4.74
N ILE A 72 -7.80 -11.82 -5.85
CA ILE A 72 -7.10 -11.58 -7.11
C ILE A 72 -7.11 -10.09 -7.39
N SER A 73 -5.95 -9.54 -7.75
CA SER A 73 -5.84 -8.12 -8.03
C SER A 73 -5.03 -7.89 -9.30
N SER A 74 -5.24 -6.74 -9.92
CA SER A 74 -4.40 -6.26 -11.01
C SER A 74 -3.21 -5.50 -10.41
N GLN A 75 -2.02 -5.75 -10.93
CA GLN A 75 -0.79 -5.15 -10.42
C GLN A 75 -0.04 -4.45 -11.53
N ASN A 76 0.52 -3.29 -11.22
CA ASN A 76 1.43 -2.58 -12.12
C ASN A 76 2.32 -1.66 -11.29
N HIS A 77 3.35 -2.24 -10.67
CA HIS A 77 4.26 -1.47 -9.84
C HIS A 77 5.64 -2.13 -9.78
N GLY A 78 6.68 -1.30 -9.64
CA GLY A 78 8.05 -1.77 -9.49
C GLY A 78 8.61 -1.53 -8.08
N PHE A 79 7.83 -0.91 -7.20
CA PHE A 79 8.20 -0.61 -5.83
C PHE A 79 7.17 -1.18 -4.87
N ALA A 80 7.60 -1.48 -3.65
CA ALA A 80 6.71 -1.96 -2.59
C ALA A 80 7.10 -1.30 -1.28
N VAL A 81 6.15 -1.20 -0.35
CA VAL A 81 6.44 -0.76 1.01
C VAL A 81 7.18 -1.89 1.72
N ASP A 82 8.29 -1.55 2.36
CA ASP A 82 9.08 -2.51 3.13
C ASP A 82 8.34 -2.82 4.44
N GLU A 83 7.83 -4.05 4.56
CA GLU A 83 7.06 -4.46 5.74
C GLU A 83 7.88 -4.32 7.01
N GLU A 84 9.17 -4.61 6.96
CA GLU A 84 10.04 -4.51 8.13
C GLU A 84 10.22 -3.08 8.62
N SER A 85 9.94 -2.10 7.77
CA SER A 85 10.05 -0.69 8.12
C SER A 85 8.77 -0.10 8.71
N LEU A 86 7.68 -0.88 8.80
CA LEU A 86 6.41 -0.38 9.34
C LEU A 86 6.59 0.05 10.78
N PRO A 87 6.20 1.28 11.14
CA PRO A 87 6.31 1.73 12.53
C PRO A 87 5.26 1.08 13.41
N GLU A 88 5.44 1.22 14.72
CA GLU A 88 4.43 0.80 15.67
C GLU A 88 3.11 1.53 15.38
N GLY A 89 2.00 0.80 15.43
CA GLY A 89 0.69 1.35 15.11
C GLY A 89 0.29 1.20 13.67
N VAL A 90 1.18 0.72 12.81
CA VAL A 90 0.88 0.41 11.40
C VAL A 90 1.14 -1.09 11.20
N GLU A 91 0.17 -1.77 10.66
CA GLU A 91 0.27 -3.22 10.50
C GLU A 91 0.01 -3.66 9.07
N ALA A 92 0.62 -4.79 8.69
CA ALA A 92 0.40 -5.41 7.39
C ALA A 92 -0.98 -6.10 7.39
N THR A 93 -1.72 -5.91 6.30
CA THR A 93 -3.04 -6.54 6.14
C THR A 93 -3.07 -7.57 5.03
N HIS A 94 -2.21 -7.40 4.02
CA HIS A 94 -2.18 -8.28 2.85
C HIS A 94 -0.75 -8.52 2.39
N ARG A 95 -0.49 -9.71 1.86
CA ARG A 95 0.81 -10.08 1.26
C ARG A 95 0.62 -10.79 -0.06
N SER A 96 1.58 -10.61 -0.97
CA SER A 96 1.62 -11.35 -2.22
C SER A 96 1.91 -12.83 -1.96
N LEU A 97 1.17 -13.71 -2.63
CA LEU A 97 1.46 -15.13 -2.59
C LEU A 97 2.64 -15.52 -3.49
N PHE A 98 3.07 -14.62 -4.38
CA PHE A 98 4.20 -14.89 -5.24
C PHE A 98 5.54 -14.69 -4.55
N ASP A 99 5.69 -13.60 -3.78
CA ASP A 99 6.99 -13.23 -3.20
C ASP A 99 6.92 -12.74 -1.75
N GLY A 100 5.73 -12.73 -1.15
CA GLY A 100 5.56 -12.29 0.23
C GLY A 100 5.63 -10.78 0.42
N SER A 101 5.74 -9.99 -0.67
CA SER A 101 5.80 -8.54 -0.55
C SER A 101 4.52 -7.96 0.05
N LEU A 102 4.66 -6.82 0.73
CA LEU A 102 3.53 -6.17 1.37
C LEU A 102 2.54 -5.65 0.33
N GLN A 103 1.29 -6.00 0.50
CA GLN A 103 0.22 -5.62 -0.43
C GLN A 103 -0.86 -4.78 0.22
N GLY A 104 -0.86 -4.65 1.53
CA GLY A 104 -1.82 -3.81 2.23
C GLY A 104 -1.32 -3.46 3.62
N LEU A 105 -1.72 -2.27 4.09
CA LEU A 105 -1.39 -1.80 5.42
C LEU A 105 -2.57 -1.02 6.01
N ARG A 106 -2.58 -0.90 7.33
CA ARG A 106 -3.55 -0.06 8.02
C ARG A 106 -2.96 0.52 9.29
N HIS A 107 -3.48 1.68 9.70
CA HIS A 107 -3.22 2.25 11.01
C HIS A 107 -4.18 1.66 12.03
N ARG A 108 -3.69 1.38 13.25
CA ARG A 108 -4.54 0.88 14.32
C ARG A 108 -5.42 1.97 14.90
N ASP A 109 -4.88 3.19 15.03
CA ASP A 109 -5.53 4.28 15.74
C ASP A 109 -6.15 5.33 14.82
N ARG A 110 -6.00 5.19 13.52
CA ARG A 110 -6.48 6.16 12.55
C ARG A 110 -7.21 5.45 11.41
N PRO A 111 -8.22 6.07 10.81
CA PRO A 111 -8.96 5.45 9.70
C PRO A 111 -8.18 5.59 8.40
N ALA A 112 -7.00 4.99 8.34
CA ALA A 112 -6.12 5.05 7.19
C ALA A 112 -5.66 3.63 6.82
N PHE A 113 -5.81 3.29 5.56
CA PHE A 113 -5.38 1.99 5.04
C PHE A 113 -5.02 2.10 3.56
N GLY A 114 -4.20 1.18 3.10
CA GLY A 114 -3.74 1.17 1.72
C GLY A 114 -3.71 -0.23 1.14
N PHE A 115 -3.82 -0.31 -0.18
CA PHE A 115 -3.76 -1.56 -0.92
C PHE A 115 -2.92 -1.36 -2.18
N GLN A 116 -1.92 -2.22 -2.39
CA GLN A 116 -0.95 -2.04 -3.48
C GLN A 116 -1.56 -2.30 -4.85
N GLY A 117 -2.33 -3.36 -4.98
CA GLY A 117 -2.94 -3.70 -6.24
C GLY A 117 -4.27 -3.00 -6.45
N HIS A 118 -4.81 -3.15 -7.65
CA HIS A 118 -6.17 -2.73 -7.94
C HIS A 118 -7.08 -3.93 -7.71
N PRO A 119 -8.05 -3.85 -6.79
CA PRO A 119 -9.02 -4.92 -6.66
C PRO A 119 -9.73 -5.09 -7.99
N GLU A 120 -9.82 -6.33 -8.48
CA GLU A 120 -10.55 -6.57 -9.70
C GLU A 120 -12.02 -6.31 -9.46
N ALA A 121 -12.67 -5.63 -10.42
CA ALA A 121 -14.09 -5.43 -10.36
C ALA A 121 -14.73 -6.82 -10.39
N SER A 122 -15.30 -7.22 -9.28
CA SER A 122 -15.92 -8.52 -9.20
C SER A 122 -17.15 -8.54 -10.09
N PRO A 123 -17.25 -9.54 -10.96
CA PRO A 123 -18.52 -9.74 -11.63
C PRO A 123 -19.60 -10.10 -10.61
#